data_ea79080a7d809cd0d60c2738384661d9
#
_entry.id   ea79080a7d809cd0d60c2738384661d9
#
_cell.length_a   1.000
_cell.length_b   1.000
_cell.length_c   1.000
_cell.angle_alpha   90.00
_cell.angle_beta   90.00
_cell.angle_gamma   90.00
#
_symmetry.space_group_name_H-M   'P 1'
#
loop_
_entity.id
_entity.type
_entity.pdbx_description
1 polymer ?
#
loop_
_entity_poly.entity_id
_entity_poly.type
_entity_poly.pdbx_seq_one_letter_code
_entity_poly.pdbx_strand_id
1 'polypeptide(L)'
;IMNFIKEDDSTTIEIELRDLKTILDDVFIGDYAEFHAEEIAGAYVVTIDKFISDRVLCKIAEFNQKAFLNSSAKKPYKPIEISEDGLELVEFLSVDCTEAEGEWHSDSEIKIDKNGSIIVDGNKIKELWDGAIRSKKKPLRLKIRNICGDETVWEV
;
A
#
# COMPACT_ATOMS: atom_id res chain seq x y z
N ILE A 1 18.34 3.14 -23.37
CA ILE A 1 17.22 3.51 -24.20
C ILE A 1 17.54 4.59 -25.21
N MET A 2 18.24 5.54 -24.83
CA MET A 2 18.45 6.76 -25.60
C MET A 2 19.86 6.86 -26.10
N ASN A 3 20.35 5.79 -26.56
CA ASN A 3 21.75 5.65 -26.93
C ASN A 3 22.06 5.97 -28.38
N PHE A 4 21.05 6.29 -29.15
CA PHE A 4 21.12 6.48 -30.54
C PHE A 4 21.34 7.90 -30.94
N ILE A 5 21.88 8.68 -30.13
CA ILE A 5 21.69 10.05 -30.25
C ILE A 5 22.80 10.79 -30.89
N LYS A 6 22.44 11.66 -31.80
CA LYS A 6 23.30 12.65 -32.39
C LYS A 6 23.37 13.85 -31.45
N GLU A 7 24.38 14.69 -31.58
CA GLU A 7 24.57 15.85 -30.73
C GLU A 7 23.36 16.76 -30.71
N ASP A 8 22.69 16.94 -31.83
CA ASP A 8 21.52 17.80 -31.93
C ASP A 8 20.32 17.27 -31.17
N ASP A 9 20.31 15.97 -30.90
CA ASP A 9 19.20 15.29 -30.25
C ASP A 9 19.32 15.23 -28.72
N SER A 10 20.47 15.59 -28.18
CA SER A 10 20.70 15.48 -26.73
C SER A 10 19.72 16.29 -25.90
N THR A 11 19.38 17.49 -26.32
CA THR A 11 18.37 18.33 -25.64
C THR A 11 16.97 17.70 -25.71
N THR A 12 16.61 17.18 -26.88
CA THR A 12 15.34 16.48 -27.08
C THR A 12 15.22 15.28 -26.17
N ILE A 13 16.31 14.55 -26.01
CA ILE A 13 16.34 13.37 -25.13
C ILE A 13 16.17 13.73 -23.68
N GLU A 14 16.79 14.80 -23.22
CA GLU A 14 16.60 15.28 -21.85
C GLU A 14 15.14 15.61 -21.58
N ILE A 15 14.45 16.21 -22.54
CA ILE A 15 13.02 16.51 -22.44
C ILE A 15 12.22 15.23 -22.37
N GLU A 16 12.51 14.26 -23.21
CA GLU A 16 11.83 12.96 -23.20
C GLU A 16 12.03 12.22 -21.88
N LEU A 17 13.22 12.27 -21.31
CA LEU A 17 13.50 11.67 -20.00
C LEU A 17 12.70 12.31 -18.89
N ARG A 18 12.52 13.62 -18.93
CA ARG A 18 11.68 14.33 -17.96
C ARG A 18 10.22 13.92 -18.09
N ASP A 19 9.72 13.85 -19.33
CA ASP A 19 8.35 13.42 -19.61
C ASP A 19 8.13 11.98 -19.14
N LEU A 20 9.08 11.10 -19.43
CA LEU A 20 9.04 9.72 -19.00
C LEU A 20 9.02 9.61 -17.47
N LYS A 21 9.83 10.39 -16.78
CA LYS A 21 9.84 10.43 -15.32
C LYS A 21 8.48 10.88 -14.77
N THR A 22 7.90 11.92 -15.33
CA THR A 22 6.58 12.41 -14.94
C THR A 22 5.52 11.34 -15.13
N ILE A 23 5.55 10.63 -16.27
CA ILE A 23 4.63 9.53 -16.53
C ILE A 23 4.82 8.40 -15.51
N LEU A 24 6.06 8.03 -15.22
CA LEU A 24 6.38 6.97 -14.28
C LEU A 24 5.95 7.34 -12.84
N ASP A 25 6.08 8.60 -12.46
CA ASP A 25 5.66 9.07 -11.13
C ASP A 25 4.14 8.99 -10.97
N ASP A 26 3.38 9.13 -12.06
CA ASP A 26 1.93 9.04 -12.06
C ASP A 26 1.40 7.62 -12.19
N VAL A 27 2.22 6.68 -12.65
CA VAL A 27 1.81 5.29 -12.83
C VAL A 27 2.04 4.49 -11.55
N PHE A 28 0.98 3.86 -11.07
CA PHE A 28 1.08 2.95 -9.94
C PHE A 28 1.53 1.56 -10.42
N ILE A 29 2.68 1.11 -9.97
CA ILE A 29 3.27 -0.17 -10.37
C ILE A 29 2.85 -1.30 -9.41
N GLY A 30 2.41 -0.97 -8.23
CA GLY A 30 2.07 -1.90 -7.18
C GLY A 30 2.88 -1.65 -5.91
N ASP A 31 2.36 -2.13 -4.80
CA ASP A 31 3.04 -2.07 -3.52
C ASP A 31 3.75 -3.39 -3.25
N TYR A 32 4.66 -3.39 -2.29
CA TYR A 32 5.37 -4.57 -1.84
C TYR A 32 4.81 -5.03 -0.50
N ALA A 33 4.66 -6.35 -0.35
CA ALA A 33 4.26 -6.93 0.92
C ALA A 33 5.00 -8.25 1.17
N GLU A 34 5.36 -8.46 2.42
CA GLU A 34 5.79 -9.76 2.93
C GLU A 34 4.66 -10.28 3.82
N PHE A 35 4.22 -11.49 3.57
CA PHE A 35 3.14 -12.11 4.33
C PHE A 35 3.30 -13.61 4.36
N HIS A 36 2.65 -14.24 5.32
CA HIS A 36 2.59 -15.71 5.40
C HIS A 36 1.18 -16.16 5.77
N ALA A 37 0.83 -17.37 5.37
CA ALA A 37 -0.46 -17.97 5.64
C ALA A 37 -0.28 -19.22 6.48
N GLU A 38 -1.17 -19.40 7.48
CA GLU A 38 -1.19 -20.57 8.37
C GLU A 38 -2.61 -21.04 8.57
N GLU A 39 -2.76 -22.33 8.90
CA GLU A 39 -4.02 -22.88 9.36
C GLU A 39 -3.96 -23.03 10.88
N ILE A 40 -4.85 -22.36 11.59
CA ILE A 40 -4.89 -22.35 13.05
C ILE A 40 -6.32 -22.67 13.50
N ALA A 41 -6.50 -23.78 14.21
CA ALA A 41 -7.77 -24.19 14.79
C ALA A 41 -8.95 -24.22 13.78
N GLY A 42 -8.69 -24.68 12.56
CA GLY A 42 -9.70 -24.80 11.51
C GLY A 42 -9.97 -23.52 10.72
N ALA A 43 -9.25 -22.47 11.00
CA ALA A 43 -9.31 -21.20 10.24
C ALA A 43 -7.97 -20.93 9.56
N TYR A 44 -8.01 -20.19 8.45
CA TYR A 44 -6.81 -19.75 7.75
C TYR A 44 -6.51 -18.31 8.16
N VAL A 45 -5.26 -18.05 8.48
CA VAL A 45 -4.78 -16.73 8.90
C VAL A 45 -3.68 -16.29 7.96
N VAL A 46 -3.87 -15.15 7.31
CA VAL A 46 -2.83 -14.49 6.54
C VAL A 46 -2.32 -13.32 7.37
N THR A 47 -1.05 -13.35 7.71
CA THR A 47 -0.40 -12.31 8.52
C THR A 47 0.51 -11.49 7.63
N ILE A 48 0.36 -10.18 7.67
CA ILE A 48 1.21 -9.25 6.94
C ILE A 48 2.41 -8.92 7.81
N ASP A 49 3.59 -9.32 7.36
CA ASP A 49 4.84 -9.13 8.10
C ASP A 49 5.45 -7.77 7.80
N LYS A 50 5.30 -7.30 6.57
CA LYS A 50 5.84 -6.02 6.13
C LYS A 50 5.06 -5.51 4.92
N PHE A 51 4.84 -4.19 4.89
CA PHE A 51 4.19 -3.53 3.76
C PHE A 51 4.96 -2.26 3.39
N ILE A 52 5.28 -2.12 2.11
CA ILE A 52 6.00 -0.96 1.59
C ILE A 52 5.21 -0.39 0.41
N SER A 53 4.90 0.89 0.49
CA SER A 53 4.28 1.63 -0.60
C SER A 53 5.09 2.87 -0.91
N ASP A 54 5.79 2.87 -2.02
CA ASP A 54 6.59 4.02 -2.45
C ASP A 54 5.71 5.23 -2.69
N ARG A 55 4.51 5.03 -3.23
CA ARG A 55 3.57 6.12 -3.45
C ARG A 55 3.17 6.80 -2.14
N VAL A 56 2.82 6.03 -1.13
CA VAL A 56 2.46 6.57 0.19
C VAL A 56 3.66 7.25 0.83
N LEU A 57 4.84 6.64 0.75
CA LEU A 57 6.06 7.22 1.30
C LEU A 57 6.39 8.56 0.66
N CYS A 58 6.23 8.69 -0.67
CA CYS A 58 6.41 9.95 -1.37
C CYS A 58 5.41 11.02 -0.90
N LYS A 59 4.14 10.66 -0.72
CA LYS A 59 3.11 11.58 -0.22
C LYS A 59 3.40 12.04 1.19
N ILE A 60 3.88 11.16 2.05
CA ILE A 60 4.27 11.50 3.42
C ILE A 60 5.49 12.42 3.41
N ALA A 61 6.47 12.16 2.56
CA ALA A 61 7.64 13.02 2.42
C ALA A 61 7.26 14.43 1.97
N GLU A 62 6.36 14.56 1.01
CA GLU A 62 5.83 15.86 0.58
C GLU A 62 5.11 16.58 1.71
N PHE A 63 4.28 15.88 2.46
CA PHE A 63 3.57 16.43 3.60
C PHE A 63 4.55 16.92 4.67
N ASN A 64 5.55 16.13 5.01
CA ASN A 64 6.56 16.47 6.00
C ASN A 64 7.38 17.68 5.58
N GLN A 65 7.71 17.80 4.29
CA GLN A 65 8.41 18.95 3.76
C GLN A 65 7.58 20.24 3.89
N LYS A 66 6.31 20.20 3.55
CA LYS A 66 5.39 21.33 3.70
C LYS A 66 5.23 21.72 5.16
N ALA A 67 5.09 20.74 6.04
CA ALA A 67 4.96 20.97 7.47
C ALA A 67 6.22 21.65 8.04
N PHE A 68 7.40 21.22 7.59
CA PHE A 68 8.66 21.83 7.97
C PHE A 68 8.74 23.30 7.50
N LEU A 69 8.41 23.57 6.23
CA LEU A 69 8.45 24.92 5.67
C LEU A 69 7.45 25.89 6.36
N ASN A 70 6.34 25.35 6.83
CA ASN A 70 5.31 26.13 7.54
C ASN A 70 5.47 26.09 9.06
N SER A 71 6.52 25.47 9.57
CA SER A 71 6.75 25.37 11.01
C SER A 71 7.17 26.72 11.61
N SER A 72 6.76 26.94 12.87
CA SER A 72 7.12 28.13 13.63
C SER A 72 7.24 27.76 15.11
N ALA A 73 7.67 28.73 15.93
CA ALA A 73 7.72 28.52 17.39
C ALA A 73 6.34 28.20 17.98
N LYS A 74 5.25 28.67 17.36
CA LYS A 74 3.86 28.40 17.77
C LYS A 74 3.33 27.09 17.18
N LYS A 75 3.85 26.65 16.02
CA LYS A 75 3.51 25.40 15.36
C LYS A 75 4.79 24.63 15.05
N PRO A 76 5.34 23.91 16.02
CA PRO A 76 6.56 23.16 15.81
C PRO A 76 6.34 22.04 14.79
N TYR A 77 7.40 21.73 14.06
CA TYR A 77 7.40 20.65 13.07
C TYR A 77 7.23 19.30 13.75
N LYS A 78 6.24 18.56 13.29
CA LYS A 78 6.03 17.15 13.69
C LYS A 78 5.94 16.30 12.44
N PRO A 79 7.01 15.59 12.05
CA PRO A 79 6.96 14.71 10.91
C PRO A 79 6.09 13.50 11.19
N ILE A 80 5.43 13.01 10.14
CA ILE A 80 4.78 11.71 10.19
C ILE A 80 5.89 10.65 10.12
N GLU A 81 5.93 9.79 11.11
CA GLU A 81 6.86 8.67 11.17
C GLU A 81 6.12 7.37 10.92
N ILE A 82 6.81 6.43 10.28
CA ILE A 82 6.25 5.14 9.92
C ILE A 82 7.07 4.05 10.59
N SER A 83 6.39 3.03 11.13
CA SER A 83 7.05 1.88 11.72
C SER A 83 7.84 1.08 10.67
N GLU A 84 8.75 0.27 11.14
CA GLU A 84 9.62 -0.54 10.29
C GLU A 84 8.81 -1.54 9.44
N ASP A 85 7.72 -2.09 9.97
CA ASP A 85 6.85 -3.01 9.24
C ASP A 85 5.87 -2.33 8.29
N GLY A 86 5.62 -1.04 8.45
CA GLY A 86 4.80 -0.25 7.52
C GLY A 86 3.31 -0.57 7.53
N LEU A 87 2.80 -1.23 8.54
CA LEU A 87 1.40 -1.66 8.60
C LEU A 87 0.41 -0.49 8.65
N GLU A 88 0.84 0.68 9.14
CA GLU A 88 0.03 1.91 9.13
C GLU A 88 -0.35 2.39 7.74
N LEU A 89 0.33 1.91 6.71
CA LEU A 89 0.07 2.29 5.33
C LEU A 89 -1.10 1.53 4.71
N VAL A 90 -1.63 0.52 5.41
CA VAL A 90 -2.73 -0.33 4.94
C VAL A 90 -4.06 0.20 5.45
N GLU A 91 -5.04 0.38 4.54
CA GLU A 91 -6.40 0.78 4.92
C GLU A 91 -7.45 -0.31 4.70
N PHE A 92 -7.13 -1.31 3.87
CA PHE A 92 -8.08 -2.37 3.52
C PHE A 92 -7.35 -3.63 3.10
N LEU A 93 -7.86 -4.77 3.53
CA LEU A 93 -7.42 -6.09 3.07
C LEU A 93 -8.64 -6.93 2.73
N SER A 94 -8.47 -7.79 1.74
CA SER A 94 -9.46 -8.81 1.39
C SER A 94 -8.75 -10.06 0.92
N VAL A 95 -9.34 -11.21 1.17
CA VAL A 95 -8.89 -12.48 0.60
C VAL A 95 -9.98 -13.06 -0.27
N ASP A 96 -9.57 -13.63 -1.40
CA ASP A 96 -10.42 -14.38 -2.29
C ASP A 96 -10.08 -15.86 -2.10
N CYS A 97 -11.04 -16.61 -1.62
CA CYS A 97 -10.93 -18.05 -1.40
C CYS A 97 -11.66 -18.85 -2.48
N THR A 98 -12.24 -18.19 -3.45
CA THR A 98 -13.11 -18.77 -4.48
C THR A 98 -12.42 -18.82 -5.84
N GLU A 99 -11.83 -17.71 -6.26
CA GLU A 99 -11.20 -17.55 -7.57
C GLU A 99 -9.74 -17.13 -7.43
N ALA A 100 -8.85 -17.84 -8.11
CA ALA A 100 -7.44 -17.49 -8.17
C ALA A 100 -7.14 -16.40 -9.20
N GLU A 101 -8.00 -16.25 -10.18
CA GLU A 101 -7.86 -15.29 -11.28
C GLU A 101 -9.22 -14.71 -11.65
N GLY A 102 -9.21 -13.60 -12.38
CA GLY A 102 -10.41 -12.97 -12.87
C GLY A 102 -11.10 -12.09 -11.82
N GLU A 103 -12.42 -12.06 -11.87
CA GLU A 103 -13.23 -11.22 -10.98
C GLU A 103 -12.97 -11.52 -9.51
N TRP A 104 -12.85 -10.47 -8.71
CA TRP A 104 -12.56 -10.59 -7.28
C TRP A 104 -13.78 -10.99 -6.49
N HIS A 105 -13.63 -12.03 -5.67
CA HIS A 105 -14.62 -12.45 -4.67
C HIS A 105 -14.06 -12.12 -3.29
N SER A 106 -14.72 -11.24 -2.57
CA SER A 106 -14.32 -10.89 -1.21
C SER A 106 -14.93 -11.89 -0.22
N ASP A 107 -14.19 -12.94 0.07
CA ASP A 107 -14.62 -13.98 1.02
C ASP A 107 -14.42 -13.55 2.47
N SER A 108 -13.46 -12.70 2.72
CA SER A 108 -13.25 -12.04 4.00
C SER A 108 -12.60 -10.69 3.74
N GLU A 109 -12.97 -9.68 4.51
CA GLU A 109 -12.39 -8.36 4.36
C GLU A 109 -12.24 -7.63 5.69
N ILE A 110 -11.20 -6.82 5.77
CA ILE A 110 -10.93 -5.95 6.91
C ILE A 110 -10.70 -4.54 6.39
N LYS A 111 -11.44 -3.59 6.94
CA LYS A 111 -11.20 -2.18 6.71
C LYS A 111 -10.62 -1.59 8.00
N ILE A 112 -9.58 -0.80 7.85
CA ILE A 112 -8.91 -0.16 8.98
C ILE A 112 -9.24 1.32 8.93
N ASP A 113 -9.83 1.85 10.01
CA ASP A 113 -10.16 3.26 10.05
C ASP A 113 -8.93 4.12 10.41
N LYS A 114 -9.10 5.41 10.38
CA LYS A 114 -8.01 6.36 10.66
C LYS A 114 -7.45 6.27 12.08
N ASN A 115 -8.17 5.62 13.00
CA ASN A 115 -7.74 5.41 14.38
C ASN A 115 -7.07 4.06 14.57
N GLY A 116 -6.96 3.26 13.52
CA GLY A 116 -6.40 1.91 13.57
C GLY A 116 -7.39 0.83 14.00
N SER A 117 -8.65 1.18 14.25
CA SER A 117 -9.70 0.22 14.60
C SER A 117 -10.21 -0.48 13.36
N ILE A 118 -10.63 -1.72 13.51
CA ILE A 118 -11.01 -2.56 12.38
C ILE A 118 -12.52 -2.69 12.20
N ILE A 119 -12.90 -2.87 10.93
CA ILE A 119 -14.24 -3.26 10.51
C ILE A 119 -14.06 -4.59 9.77
N VAL A 120 -14.59 -5.67 10.35
CA VAL A 120 -14.46 -7.02 9.82
C VAL A 120 -15.78 -7.42 9.17
N ASP A 121 -15.74 -7.74 7.86
CA ASP A 121 -16.92 -8.13 7.08
C ASP A 121 -18.12 -7.19 7.29
N GLY A 122 -17.84 -5.88 7.36
CA GLY A 122 -18.85 -4.85 7.58
C GLY A 122 -19.23 -4.60 9.03
N ASN A 123 -18.69 -5.36 9.97
CA ASN A 123 -18.99 -5.21 11.39
C ASN A 123 -17.86 -4.45 12.10
N LYS A 124 -18.23 -3.35 12.73
CA LYS A 124 -17.27 -2.52 13.46
C LYS A 124 -16.86 -3.22 14.77
N ILE A 125 -15.57 -3.45 14.92
CA ILE A 125 -14.97 -4.10 16.07
C ILE A 125 -14.13 -3.07 16.82
N LYS A 126 -14.27 -3.02 18.14
CA LYS A 126 -13.53 -2.07 19.00
C LYS A 126 -12.12 -2.59 19.31
N GLU A 127 -11.41 -3.06 18.32
CA GLU A 127 -10.07 -3.59 18.47
C GLU A 127 -9.16 -2.96 17.42
N LEU A 128 -7.87 -2.84 17.75
CA LEU A 128 -6.85 -2.42 16.80
C LEU A 128 -6.47 -3.60 15.92
N TRP A 129 -6.09 -3.28 14.69
CA TRP A 129 -5.66 -4.32 13.75
C TRP A 129 -4.37 -5.00 14.22
N ASP A 130 -4.38 -6.33 14.18
CA ASP A 130 -3.25 -7.17 14.59
C ASP A 130 -2.32 -7.56 13.44
N GLY A 131 -2.53 -7.02 12.23
CA GLY A 131 -1.73 -7.34 11.06
C GLY A 131 -2.21 -8.56 10.28
N ALA A 132 -3.32 -9.18 10.66
CA ALA A 132 -3.78 -10.41 10.05
C ALA A 132 -5.21 -10.30 9.49
N ILE A 133 -5.52 -11.19 8.55
CA ILE A 133 -6.88 -11.42 8.05
C ILE A 133 -7.18 -12.91 8.12
N ARG A 134 -8.38 -13.24 8.56
CA ARG A 134 -8.81 -14.62 8.79
C ARG A 134 -9.92 -15.01 7.83
N SER A 135 -9.91 -16.27 7.41
CA SER A 135 -10.95 -16.83 6.55
C SER A 135 -11.25 -18.27 6.94
N LYS A 136 -12.45 -18.74 6.59
CA LYS A 136 -12.85 -20.13 6.84
C LYS A 136 -12.31 -21.08 5.79
N LYS A 137 -12.15 -20.60 4.57
CA LYS A 137 -11.61 -21.36 3.44
C LYS A 137 -10.19 -20.92 3.15
N LYS A 138 -9.45 -21.78 2.46
CA LYS A 138 -8.07 -21.50 2.09
C LYS A 138 -7.99 -20.29 1.14
N PRO A 139 -7.27 -19.22 1.49
CA PRO A 139 -7.09 -18.08 0.62
C PRO A 139 -6.32 -18.45 -0.64
N LEU A 140 -6.77 -17.96 -1.78
CA LEU A 140 -6.11 -18.14 -3.07
C LEU A 140 -5.33 -16.89 -3.47
N ARG A 141 -5.83 -15.73 -3.11
CA ARG A 141 -5.15 -14.44 -3.36
C ARG A 141 -5.51 -13.43 -2.29
N LEU A 142 -4.59 -12.49 -2.11
CA LEU A 142 -4.69 -11.41 -1.12
C LEU A 142 -4.70 -10.06 -1.84
N LYS A 143 -5.62 -9.19 -1.46
CA LYS A 143 -5.67 -7.81 -1.92
C LYS A 143 -5.40 -6.88 -0.75
N ILE A 144 -4.50 -5.91 -0.95
CA ILE A 144 -4.25 -4.84 0.01
C ILE A 144 -4.43 -3.50 -0.68
N ARG A 145 -5.16 -2.61 -0.03
CA ARG A 145 -5.29 -1.22 -0.46
C ARG A 145 -4.54 -0.33 0.52
N ASN A 146 -3.68 0.52 -0.02
CA ASN A 146 -2.94 1.47 0.79
C ASN A 146 -3.79 2.71 1.12
N ILE A 147 -3.30 3.55 2.03
CA ILE A 147 -4.04 4.73 2.50
C ILE A 147 -4.23 5.81 1.41
N CYS A 148 -3.57 5.69 0.27
CA CYS A 148 -3.80 6.53 -0.90
C CYS A 148 -4.88 5.97 -1.83
N GLY A 149 -5.39 4.77 -1.57
CA GLY A 149 -6.45 4.13 -2.33
C GLY A 149 -5.99 3.19 -3.43
N ASP A 150 -4.70 2.97 -3.59
CA ASP A 150 -4.17 2.04 -4.59
C ASP A 150 -4.26 0.59 -4.09
N GLU A 151 -4.64 -0.32 -4.97
CA GLU A 151 -4.78 -1.74 -4.65
C GLU A 151 -3.72 -2.59 -5.33
N THR A 152 -3.22 -3.58 -4.62
CA THR A 152 -2.29 -4.59 -5.15
C THR A 152 -2.78 -5.98 -4.73
N VAL A 153 -2.61 -6.95 -5.62
CA VAL A 153 -3.06 -8.33 -5.43
C VAL A 153 -1.86 -9.27 -5.52
N TRP A 154 -1.79 -10.21 -4.59
CA TRP A 154 -0.77 -11.27 -4.57
C TRP A 154 -1.45 -12.64 -4.51
N GLU A 155 -0.78 -13.64 -5.07
CA GLU A 155 -1.14 -15.03 -4.84
C GLU A 155 -0.73 -15.45 -3.42
N VAL A 156 -1.58 -16.23 -2.79
CA VAL A 156 -1.29 -16.76 -1.45
C VAL A 156 -0.74 -18.18 -1.51
#